data_ed61380b654cdae43819c32059cf3e08
#
_entry.id   ed61380b654cdae43819c32059cf3e08
#
_cell.length_a   1.000
_cell.length_b   1.000
_cell.length_c   1.000
_cell.angle_alpha   90.00
_cell.angle_beta   90.00
_cell.angle_gamma   90.00
#
_symmetry.space_group_name_H-M   'P 1'
#
loop_
_entity.id
_entity.type
_entity.pdbx_description
1 polymer ?
#
loop_
_entity_poly.entity_id
_entity_poly.type
_entity_poly.pdbx_seq_one_letter_code
_entity_poly.pdbx_strand_id
1 'polypeptide(L)'
;MGKRKFALLKRREEFQSHYTVLDIGTEFVKALIVKREGDKGIVLGVGKVRQALTHMQAGAVADLQAVIDNCDRALTEAEDMCETIPGQAVIGIAGEQVRGFSTTMTMPRPQP
;
A
#
# COMPACT_ATOMS: atom_id res chain seq x y z
N MET A 1 6.53 12.49 31.47
CA MET A 1 5.69 11.99 30.38
C MET A 1 5.31 10.55 30.62
N GLY A 2 4.03 10.21 30.63
CA GLY A 2 3.57 8.84 30.84
C GLY A 2 3.85 7.95 29.62
N LYS A 3 3.99 6.65 29.81
CA LYS A 3 4.25 5.64 28.77
C LYS A 3 3.23 5.70 27.61
N ARG A 4 1.95 6.04 27.88
CA ARG A 4 0.90 6.18 26.85
C ARG A 4 1.16 7.34 25.89
N LYS A 5 1.63 8.47 26.40
CA LYS A 5 1.91 9.67 25.59
C LYS A 5 3.11 9.44 24.68
N PHE A 6 4.12 8.74 25.18
CA PHE A 6 5.28 8.32 24.39
C PHE A 6 4.91 7.32 23.29
N ALA A 7 4.07 6.32 23.60
CA ALA A 7 3.58 5.36 22.63
C ALA A 7 2.73 6.00 21.52
N LEU A 8 1.89 7.01 21.86
CA LEU A 8 1.11 7.77 20.88
C LEU A 8 1.99 8.63 19.96
N LEU A 9 3.03 9.27 20.50
CA LEU A 9 3.99 10.05 19.70
C LEU A 9 4.75 9.14 18.73
N LYS A 10 5.25 8.01 19.21
CA LYS A 10 5.92 7.01 18.36
C LYS A 10 5.01 6.49 17.25
N ARG A 11 3.77 6.17 17.55
CA ARG A 11 2.76 5.73 16.58
C ARG A 11 2.47 6.80 15.53
N ARG A 12 2.43 8.07 15.91
CA ARG A 12 2.23 9.21 15.00
C ARG A 12 3.44 9.40 14.07
N GLU A 13 4.65 9.28 14.58
CA GLU A 13 5.86 9.34 13.78
C GLU A 13 5.94 8.18 12.77
N GLU A 14 5.62 6.97 13.18
CA GLU A 14 5.53 5.80 12.29
C GLU A 14 4.47 6.00 11.21
N PHE A 15 3.31 6.54 11.57
CA PHE A 15 2.25 6.85 10.62
C PHE A 15 2.69 7.85 9.55
N GLN A 16 3.49 8.84 9.91
CA GLN A 16 3.96 9.88 8.98
C GLN A 16 5.19 9.47 8.17
N SER A 17 5.99 8.53 8.66
CA SER A 17 7.25 8.14 8.05
C SER A 17 7.20 6.83 7.26
N HIS A 18 6.18 6.01 7.51
CA HIS A 18 6.04 4.70 6.88
C HIS A 18 4.97 4.70 5.80
N TYR A 19 5.25 4.02 4.70
CA TYR A 19 4.35 3.89 3.55
C TYR A 19 4.26 2.44 3.11
N THR A 20 3.07 2.04 2.73
CA THR A 20 2.85 0.87 1.90
C THR A 20 2.95 1.29 0.44
N VAL A 21 3.71 0.56 -0.35
CA VAL A 21 3.74 0.70 -1.82
C VAL A 21 3.19 -0.58 -2.42
N LEU A 22 2.17 -0.46 -3.23
CA LEU A 22 1.53 -1.58 -3.90
C LEU A 22 1.58 -1.37 -5.41
N ASP A 23 2.22 -2.28 -6.10
CA ASP A 23 2.30 -2.32 -7.56
C ASP A 23 1.50 -3.50 -8.10
N ILE A 24 0.40 -3.19 -8.77
CA ILE A 24 -0.51 -4.20 -9.33
C ILE A 24 -0.16 -4.38 -10.81
N GLY A 25 0.74 -5.32 -11.07
CA GLY A 25 1.19 -5.66 -12.41
C GLY A 25 0.43 -6.83 -13.03
N THR A 26 0.60 -7.03 -14.33
CA THR A 26 -0.03 -8.13 -15.06
C THR A 26 0.48 -9.50 -14.61
N GLU A 27 1.75 -9.62 -14.31
CA GLU A 27 2.40 -10.87 -13.92
C GLU A 27 2.56 -11.03 -12.41
N PHE A 28 2.83 -9.93 -11.71
CA PHE A 28 3.04 -9.93 -10.27
C PHE A 28 2.32 -8.77 -9.59
N VAL A 29 1.81 -9.04 -8.41
CA VAL A 29 1.55 -8.01 -7.39
C VAL A 29 2.77 -7.92 -6.51
N LYS A 30 3.28 -6.72 -6.31
CA LYS A 30 4.42 -6.43 -5.43
C LYS A 30 3.99 -5.44 -4.35
N ALA A 31 4.35 -5.75 -3.12
CA ALA A 31 4.13 -4.86 -1.98
C ALA A 31 5.46 -4.54 -1.30
N LEU A 32 5.65 -3.30 -0.91
CA LEU A 32 6.78 -2.85 -0.13
C LEU A 32 6.27 -2.09 1.10
N ILE A 33 6.92 -2.31 2.22
CA ILE A 33 6.82 -1.41 3.37
C ILE A 33 8.09 -0.58 3.39
N VAL A 34 7.92 0.74 3.30
CA VAL A 34 9.02 1.69 3.15
C VAL A 34 8.98 2.71 4.28
N LYS A 35 10.12 2.95 4.89
CA LYS A 35 10.32 4.05 5.82
C LYS A 35 11.03 5.20 5.09
N ARG A 36 10.46 6.38 5.17
CA ARG A 36 11.10 7.59 4.65
C ARG A 36 12.10 8.14 5.66
N GLU A 37 13.32 8.35 5.22
CA GLU A 37 14.37 9.06 5.97
C GLU A 37 14.97 10.15 5.07
N GLY A 38 14.53 11.41 5.29
CA GLY A 38 14.91 12.53 4.44
C GLY A 38 14.43 12.35 3.00
N ASP A 39 15.35 12.26 2.06
CA ASP A 39 15.15 12.01 0.63
C ASP A 39 15.26 10.54 0.22
N LYS A 40 15.46 9.64 1.19
CA LYS A 40 15.63 8.21 0.96
C LYS A 40 14.44 7.40 1.46
N GLY A 41 14.15 6.32 0.76
CA GLY A 41 13.24 5.28 1.20
C GLY A 41 14.01 4.03 1.61
N ILE A 42 13.77 3.56 2.83
CA ILE A 42 14.35 2.32 3.34
C ILE A 42 13.28 1.24 3.27
N VAL A 43 13.56 0.17 2.53
CA VAL A 43 12.64 -0.97 2.40
C VAL A 43 12.76 -1.84 3.63
N LEU A 44 11.66 -1.98 4.37
CA LEU A 44 11.55 -2.78 5.59
C LEU A 44 10.92 -4.15 5.36
N GLY A 45 10.02 -4.25 4.38
CA GLY A 45 9.32 -5.48 4.06
C GLY A 45 9.00 -5.56 2.58
N VAL A 46 8.97 -6.77 2.05
CA VAL A 46 8.68 -7.07 0.63
C VAL A 46 7.72 -8.24 0.55
N GLY A 47 6.68 -8.09 -0.25
CA GLY A 47 5.80 -9.17 -0.66
C GLY A 47 5.70 -9.22 -2.18
N LYS A 48 5.64 -10.43 -2.74
CA LYS A 48 5.53 -10.63 -4.18
C LYS A 48 4.69 -11.86 -4.49
N VAL A 49 3.57 -11.66 -5.14
CA VAL A 49 2.64 -12.73 -5.50
C VAL A 49 2.46 -12.76 -7.01
N ARG A 50 2.58 -13.96 -7.59
CA ARG A 50 2.34 -14.15 -9.02
C ARG A 50 0.85 -14.15 -9.31
N GLN A 51 0.46 -13.40 -10.34
CA GLN A 51 -0.88 -13.42 -10.90
C GLN A 51 -1.04 -14.60 -11.89
N ALA A 52 -2.19 -15.26 -11.87
CA ALA A 52 -2.50 -16.20 -12.95
C ALA A 52 -2.82 -15.43 -14.24
N LEU A 53 -2.61 -16.04 -15.38
CA LEU A 53 -2.82 -15.42 -16.70
C LEU A 53 -4.24 -14.89 -16.91
N THR A 54 -5.22 -15.45 -16.20
CA THR A 54 -6.64 -15.05 -16.26
C THR A 54 -7.01 -13.90 -15.33
N HIS A 55 -6.13 -13.50 -14.41
CA HIS A 55 -6.42 -12.45 -13.42
C HIS A 55 -6.31 -11.05 -14.02
N MET A 56 -5.35 -10.86 -14.91
CA MET A 56 -5.07 -9.58 -15.56
C MET A 56 -4.93 -9.80 -17.07
N GLN A 57 -5.39 -8.84 -17.86
CA GLN A 57 -5.19 -8.80 -19.30
C GLN A 57 -4.73 -7.40 -19.74
N ALA A 58 -3.52 -7.30 -20.31
CA ALA A 58 -2.94 -6.04 -20.79
C ALA A 58 -3.03 -4.89 -19.78
N GLY A 59 -2.75 -5.17 -18.50
CA GLY A 59 -2.82 -4.19 -17.42
C GLY A 59 -4.23 -3.92 -16.88
N ALA A 60 -5.27 -4.53 -17.45
CA ALA A 60 -6.65 -4.43 -16.96
C ALA A 60 -7.00 -5.61 -16.05
N VAL A 61 -7.75 -5.34 -14.98
CA VAL A 61 -8.26 -6.38 -14.07
C VAL A 61 -9.34 -7.20 -14.77
N ALA A 62 -9.10 -8.49 -14.95
CA ALA A 62 -10.06 -9.44 -15.53
C ALA A 62 -10.83 -10.22 -14.46
N ASP A 63 -10.17 -10.55 -13.34
CA ASP A 63 -10.77 -11.20 -12.17
C ASP A 63 -10.46 -10.34 -10.92
N LEU A 64 -11.41 -9.52 -10.53
CA LEU A 64 -11.24 -8.57 -9.43
C LEU A 64 -10.96 -9.27 -8.10
N GLN A 65 -11.71 -10.31 -7.77
CA GLN A 65 -11.53 -11.01 -6.49
C GLN A 65 -10.16 -11.66 -6.39
N ALA A 66 -9.72 -12.32 -7.45
CA ALA A 66 -8.41 -12.94 -7.49
C ALA A 66 -7.27 -11.91 -7.33
N VAL A 67 -7.39 -10.75 -7.96
CA VAL A 67 -6.41 -9.66 -7.80
C VAL A 67 -6.40 -9.10 -6.39
N ILE A 68 -7.57 -8.91 -5.77
CA ILE A 68 -7.68 -8.48 -4.37
C ILE A 68 -6.99 -9.49 -3.44
N ASP A 69 -7.25 -10.78 -3.61
CA ASP A 69 -6.64 -11.84 -2.80
C ASP A 69 -5.12 -11.87 -2.97
N ASN A 70 -4.61 -11.64 -4.18
CA ASN A 70 -3.18 -11.55 -4.44
C ASN A 70 -2.56 -10.29 -3.80
N CYS A 71 -3.27 -9.16 -3.82
CA CYS A 71 -2.84 -7.95 -3.13
C CYS A 71 -2.75 -8.18 -1.62
N ASP A 72 -3.77 -8.79 -1.03
CA ASP A 72 -3.82 -9.10 0.40
C ASP A 72 -2.65 -10.00 0.83
N ARG A 73 -2.37 -11.03 0.04
CA ARG A 73 -1.22 -11.93 0.27
C ARG A 73 0.11 -11.20 0.19
N ALA A 74 0.33 -10.37 -0.83
CA ALA A 74 1.56 -9.61 -0.99
C ALA A 74 1.76 -8.60 0.16
N LEU A 75 0.69 -7.93 0.58
CA LEU A 75 0.71 -7.01 1.71
C LEU A 75 1.05 -7.74 3.01
N THR A 76 0.41 -8.88 3.27
CA THR A 76 0.66 -9.71 4.46
C THR A 76 2.13 -10.14 4.52
N GLU A 77 2.69 -10.62 3.41
CA GLU A 77 4.12 -10.99 3.34
C GLU A 77 5.04 -9.82 3.71
N ALA A 78 4.76 -8.63 3.17
CA ALA A 78 5.59 -7.44 3.44
C ALA A 78 5.45 -6.96 4.90
N GLU A 79 4.23 -6.95 5.43
CA GLU A 79 3.92 -6.51 6.80
C GLU A 79 4.51 -7.46 7.85
N ASP A 80 4.45 -8.76 7.62
CA ASP A 80 5.01 -9.79 8.51
C ASP A 80 6.54 -9.66 8.65
N MET A 81 7.24 -9.18 7.62
CA MET A 81 8.69 -8.98 7.67
C MET A 81 9.10 -7.84 8.62
N CYS A 82 8.29 -6.82 8.78
CA CYS A 82 8.65 -5.62 9.54
C CYS A 82 7.75 -5.34 10.74
N GLU A 83 6.70 -6.14 10.94
CA GLU A 83 5.72 -6.00 12.02
C GLU A 83 5.09 -4.59 12.09
N THR A 84 4.99 -3.92 10.94
CA THR A 84 4.46 -2.56 10.82
C THR A 84 3.39 -2.53 9.74
N ILE A 85 2.25 -1.90 10.05
CA ILE A 85 1.17 -1.61 9.11
C ILE A 85 1.10 -0.09 8.94
N PRO A 86 1.63 0.45 7.84
CA PRO A 86 1.58 1.89 7.58
C PRO A 86 0.15 2.41 7.40
N GLY A 87 -0.08 3.64 7.82
CA GLY A 87 -1.37 4.31 7.63
C GLY A 87 -1.53 5.00 6.27
N GLN A 88 -0.51 4.95 5.42
CA GLN A 88 -0.48 5.59 4.09
C GLN A 88 -0.08 4.57 3.04
N ALA A 89 -0.67 4.67 1.86
CA ALA A 89 -0.36 3.80 0.74
C ALA A 89 -0.17 4.59 -0.56
N VAL A 90 0.76 4.11 -1.38
CA VAL A 90 0.95 4.53 -2.77
C VAL A 90 0.67 3.31 -3.64
N ILE A 91 -0.26 3.44 -4.57
CA ILE A 91 -0.67 2.35 -5.44
C ILE A 91 -0.32 2.71 -6.87
N GLY A 92 0.42 1.81 -7.53
CA GLY A 92 0.72 1.86 -8.95
C GLY A 92 -0.09 0.82 -9.71
N ILE A 93 -0.74 1.24 -10.78
CA ILE A 93 -1.41 0.37 -11.74
C ILE A 93 -0.88 0.71 -13.12
N ALA A 94 -0.29 -0.27 -13.79
CA ALA A 94 0.16 -0.12 -15.16
C ALA A 94 -0.94 -0.61 -16.11
N GLY A 95 -1.26 0.18 -17.12
CA GLY A 95 -2.21 -0.21 -18.16
C GLY A 95 -2.30 0.82 -19.27
N GLU A 96 -2.44 0.35 -20.51
CA GLU A 96 -2.56 1.22 -21.69
C GLU A 96 -3.82 2.10 -21.67
N GLN A 97 -4.83 1.72 -20.89
CA GLN A 97 -6.11 2.40 -20.79
C GLN A 97 -6.26 3.25 -19.52
N VAL A 98 -5.18 3.47 -18.76
CA VAL A 98 -5.23 4.31 -17.57
C VAL A 98 -5.43 5.77 -17.98
N ARG A 99 -6.56 6.33 -17.59
CA ARG A 99 -6.88 7.76 -17.73
C ARG A 99 -7.02 8.34 -16.34
N GLY A 100 -6.31 9.42 -16.07
CA GLY A 100 -6.40 10.14 -14.82
C GLY A 100 -7.25 11.40 -14.97
N PHE A 101 -8.09 11.66 -14.01
CA PHE A 101 -8.69 12.97 -13.80
C PHE A 101 -8.67 13.29 -12.30
N SER A 102 -8.56 14.56 -11.98
CA SER A 102 -8.59 14.99 -10.59
C SER A 102 -9.96 15.57 -10.27
N THR A 103 -10.51 15.16 -9.15
CA THR A 103 -11.69 15.77 -8.58
C THR A 103 -11.45 16.11 -7.13
N THR A 104 -11.95 17.25 -6.69
CA THR A 104 -11.87 17.66 -5.29
C THR A 104 -13.27 17.57 -4.69
N MET A 105 -13.39 16.82 -3.62
CA MET A 105 -14.64 16.71 -2.86
C MET A 105 -14.40 17.20 -1.43
N THR A 106 -15.21 18.12 -0.99
CA THR A 106 -15.21 18.58 0.39
C THR A 106 -16.40 17.97 1.11
N MET A 107 -16.13 17.18 2.13
CA MET A 107 -17.18 16.60 2.97
C MET A 107 -17.06 17.17 4.39
N PRO A 108 -18.15 17.73 4.95
CA PRO A 108 -18.17 18.09 6.36
C PRO A 108 -18.06 16.80 7.20
N ARG A 109 -17.13 16.81 8.15
CA ARG A 109 -17.03 15.71 9.11
C ARG A 109 -18.02 15.96 10.24
N PRO A 110 -18.96 15.04 10.51
CA PRO A 110 -19.79 15.15 11.70
C PRO A 110 -18.89 15.25 12.93
N GLN A 111 -19.20 16.18 13.82
CA GLN A 111 -18.48 16.25 15.10
C GLN A 111 -18.76 14.99 15.91
N PRO A 112 -17.77 14.49 16.63
CA PRO A 112 -17.97 13.33 17.51
C PRO A 112 -18.97 13.61 18.62
#